data_beb04a01907ef6d29ed9bf47fd09f86f
#
_entry.id   beb04a01907ef6d29ed9bf47fd09f86f
#
_cell.length_a   1.000
_cell.length_b   1.000
_cell.length_c   1.000
_cell.angle_alpha   90.00
_cell.angle_beta   90.00
_cell.angle_gamma   90.00
#
_symmetry.space_group_name_H-M   'P 1'
#
loop_
_entity.id
_entity.type
_entity.pdbx_description
1 polymer ?
#
loop_
_entity_poly.entity_id
_entity_poly.type
_entity_poly.pdbx_seq_one_letter_code
_entity_poly.pdbx_strand_id
1 'polypeptide(L)'
;MIEIKNETEKVILVGVSLSDQDDTKESLEELKDLVSTAGAETVGMVIQNREQQHPGTYVGKGKIEELKSMIWELRATGIVCDDELSPAQMKNLQDELEIGRASCRERV
;
A
#
# COMPACT_ATOMS: atom_id res chain seq x y z
N MET A 1 1.56 8.23 -30.84
CA MET A 1 1.32 8.30 -30.29
C MET A 1 1.16 8.36 -29.38
N ILE A 2 0.98 8.25 -29.10
CA ILE A 2 0.86 8.37 -28.27
C ILE A 2 0.58 8.09 -27.36
N GLU A 3 0.66 7.94 -26.84
CA GLU A 3 0.53 7.69 -25.93
C GLU A 3 0.12 7.62 -25.06
N ILE A 4 0.19 7.50 -25.11
CA ILE A 4 -0.31 7.47 -24.24
C ILE A 4 -0.23 7.29 -23.16
N LYS A 5 0.00 7.71 -22.71
CA LYS A 5 0.04 7.69 -21.66
C LYS A 5 -0.92 7.44 -20.63
N ASN A 6 -1.56 7.03 -20.61
CA ASN A 6 -2.72 6.64 -19.79
C ASN A 6 -2.55 5.27 -19.22
N GLU A 7 -1.38 4.99 -18.76
CA GLU A 7 -1.18 3.77 -18.02
C GLU A 7 -1.84 3.93 -16.67
N THR A 8 -2.79 3.05 -16.38
CA THR A 8 -3.40 3.01 -15.06
C THR A 8 -2.33 2.68 -14.02
N GLU A 9 -2.29 3.43 -12.94
CA GLU A 9 -1.38 3.09 -11.85
C GLU A 9 -1.81 1.78 -11.23
N LYS A 10 -0.85 0.94 -10.91
CA LYS A 10 -1.08 -0.35 -10.28
C LYS A 10 -0.55 -0.29 -8.86
N VAL A 11 -1.43 -0.50 -7.91
CA VAL A 11 -1.06 -0.34 -6.51
C VAL A 11 -1.34 -1.60 -5.71
N ILE A 12 -0.57 -1.77 -4.64
CA ILE A 12 -0.79 -2.83 -3.66
C ILE A 12 -1.32 -2.16 -2.41
N LEU A 13 -2.43 -2.67 -1.90
CA LEU A 13 -3.01 -2.16 -0.67
C LEU A 13 -2.37 -2.85 0.53
N VAL A 14 -2.04 -2.07 1.55
CA VAL A 14 -1.34 -2.57 2.72
C VAL A 14 -2.10 -2.19 3.97
N GLY A 15 -2.37 -3.17 4.83
CA GLY A 15 -3.03 -2.91 6.11
C GLY A 15 -2.31 -3.61 7.24
N VAL A 16 -2.45 -3.08 8.44
CA VAL A 16 -1.93 -3.71 9.65
C VAL A 16 -3.12 -4.05 10.54
N SER A 17 -3.28 -5.34 10.83
CA SER A 17 -4.31 -5.80 11.74
C SER A 17 -3.73 -5.85 13.14
N LEU A 18 -4.34 -5.09 14.05
CA LEU A 18 -3.81 -4.98 15.41
C LEU A 18 -4.45 -5.97 16.38
N SER A 19 -5.52 -6.64 15.97
CA SER A 19 -6.15 -7.66 16.81
C SER A 19 -6.95 -8.61 15.92
N ASP A 20 -7.33 -9.75 16.49
CA ASP A 20 -8.12 -10.75 15.78
C ASP A 20 -9.53 -10.25 15.44
N GLN A 21 -9.99 -9.22 16.12
CA GLN A 21 -11.32 -8.67 15.89
C GLN A 21 -11.28 -7.43 15.02
N ASP A 22 -10.10 -7.14 14.47
CA ASP A 22 -9.92 -6.01 13.59
C ASP A 22 -10.57 -6.33 12.24
N ASP A 23 -11.26 -5.35 11.67
CA ASP A 23 -11.92 -5.51 10.38
C ASP A 23 -11.05 -4.99 9.23
N THR A 24 -9.75 -5.17 9.34
CA THR A 24 -8.79 -4.69 8.37
C THR A 24 -9.11 -5.17 6.95
N LYS A 25 -9.54 -6.41 6.81
CA LYS A 25 -9.86 -6.95 5.49
C LYS A 25 -11.01 -6.17 4.85
N GLU A 26 -12.06 -5.90 5.62
CA GLU A 26 -13.19 -5.12 5.13
C GLU A 26 -12.77 -3.70 4.80
N SER A 27 -11.91 -3.14 5.63
CA SER A 27 -11.39 -1.79 5.41
C SER A 27 -10.60 -1.72 4.11
N LEU A 28 -9.80 -2.75 3.82
CA LEU A 28 -9.05 -2.81 2.58
C LEU A 28 -9.97 -2.97 1.37
N GLU A 29 -11.08 -3.66 1.50
CA GLU A 29 -12.04 -3.76 0.41
C GLU A 29 -12.66 -2.41 0.11
N GLU A 30 -12.97 -1.62 1.13
CA GLU A 30 -13.43 -0.24 0.94
C GLU A 30 -12.36 0.60 0.26
N LEU A 31 -11.12 0.45 0.70
CA LEU A 31 -10.01 1.19 0.12
C LEU A 31 -9.83 0.84 -1.35
N LYS A 32 -10.06 -0.41 -1.71
CA LYS A 32 -10.00 -0.84 -3.08
C LYS A 32 -10.99 -0.07 -3.94
N ASP A 33 -12.19 0.13 -3.44
CA ASP A 33 -13.20 0.91 -4.16
C ASP A 33 -12.78 2.37 -4.30
N LEU A 34 -12.19 2.94 -3.25
CA LEU A 34 -11.73 4.32 -3.29
C LEU A 34 -10.61 4.48 -4.33
N VAL A 35 -9.69 3.53 -4.35
CA VAL A 35 -8.57 3.54 -5.29
C VAL A 35 -9.08 3.42 -6.72
N SER A 36 -10.05 2.55 -6.95
CA SER A 36 -10.65 2.38 -8.26
C SER A 36 -11.31 3.67 -8.73
N THR A 37 -12.03 4.34 -7.83
CA THR A 37 -12.67 5.60 -8.15
C THR A 37 -11.64 6.68 -8.51
N ALA A 38 -10.46 6.61 -7.90
CA ALA A 38 -9.38 7.56 -8.18
C ALA A 38 -8.64 7.24 -9.48
N GLY A 39 -8.95 6.10 -10.11
CA GLY A 39 -8.37 5.75 -11.40
C GLY A 39 -7.19 4.81 -11.35
N ALA A 40 -6.95 4.17 -10.22
CA ALA A 40 -5.86 3.21 -10.09
C ALA A 40 -6.40 1.80 -9.99
N GLU A 41 -5.57 0.84 -10.32
CA GLU A 41 -5.94 -0.57 -10.27
C GLU A 41 -5.24 -1.24 -9.08
N THR A 42 -6.01 -1.98 -8.27
CA THR A 42 -5.43 -2.75 -7.16
C THR A 42 -4.98 -4.09 -7.70
N VAL A 43 -3.67 -4.35 -7.61
CA VAL A 43 -3.12 -5.63 -8.09
C VAL A 43 -2.77 -6.57 -6.97
N GLY A 44 -2.85 -6.14 -5.72
CA GLY A 44 -2.61 -7.02 -4.58
C GLY A 44 -3.01 -6.36 -3.29
N MET A 45 -3.16 -7.19 -2.26
CA MET A 45 -3.46 -6.72 -0.90
C MET A 45 -2.59 -7.49 0.07
N VAL A 46 -2.07 -6.80 1.08
CA VAL A 46 -1.22 -7.40 2.10
C VAL A 46 -1.71 -6.94 3.46
N ILE A 47 -1.88 -7.89 4.36
CA ILE A 47 -2.26 -7.59 5.74
C ILE A 47 -1.20 -8.17 6.65
N GLN A 48 -0.66 -7.36 7.55
CA GLN A 48 0.28 -7.83 8.55
C GLN A 48 -0.38 -7.77 9.93
N ASN A 49 -0.32 -8.87 10.66
CA ASN A 49 -0.82 -8.92 12.02
C ASN A 49 0.30 -8.48 12.96
N ARG A 50 0.05 -7.46 13.76
CA ARG A 50 1.02 -6.94 14.71
C ARG A 50 0.28 -6.38 15.91
N GLU A 51 0.98 -6.29 17.03
CA GLU A 51 0.42 -5.62 18.21
C GLU A 51 0.36 -4.12 18.03
N GLN A 52 1.27 -3.57 17.23
CA GLN A 52 1.29 -2.14 16.91
C GLN A 52 1.97 -1.93 15.58
N GLN A 53 1.68 -0.79 14.97
CA GLN A 53 2.31 -0.43 13.70
C GLN A 53 3.80 -0.17 13.91
N HIS A 54 4.59 -0.49 12.90
CA HIS A 54 6.02 -0.21 12.97
C HIS A 54 6.23 1.30 12.91
N PRO A 55 6.94 1.90 13.86
CA PRO A 55 7.04 3.36 13.92
C PRO A 55 7.75 4.00 12.73
N GLY A 56 8.67 3.28 12.10
CA GLY A 56 9.44 3.83 10.98
C GLY A 56 8.83 3.60 9.63
N THR A 57 8.26 2.42 9.39
CA THR A 57 7.81 2.02 8.05
C THR A 57 6.40 1.45 8.01
N TYR A 58 5.66 1.56 9.12
CA TYR A 58 4.29 1.07 9.22
C TYR A 58 4.20 -0.45 9.32
N VAL A 59 4.95 -1.19 8.51
CA VAL A 59 5.00 -2.65 8.55
C VAL A 59 6.42 -3.11 8.87
N GLY A 60 6.56 -4.34 9.32
CA GLY A 60 7.85 -4.88 9.70
C GLY A 60 8.73 -5.21 8.50
N LYS A 61 10.01 -5.48 8.80
CA LYS A 61 11.01 -5.71 7.77
C LYS A 61 10.69 -6.91 6.88
N GLY A 62 10.17 -7.99 7.46
CA GLY A 62 9.79 -9.15 6.66
C GLY A 62 8.71 -8.83 5.66
N LYS A 63 7.74 -8.01 6.06
CA LYS A 63 6.67 -7.61 5.16
C LYS A 63 7.18 -6.65 4.09
N ILE A 64 8.18 -5.83 4.41
CA ILE A 64 8.81 -4.97 3.43
C ILE A 64 9.40 -5.81 2.30
N GLU A 65 10.12 -6.90 2.65
CA GLU A 65 10.71 -7.77 1.65
C GLU A 65 9.64 -8.45 0.79
N GLU A 66 8.56 -8.87 1.43
CA GLU A 66 7.44 -9.47 0.70
C GLU A 66 6.84 -8.47 -0.28
N LEU A 67 6.67 -7.23 0.16
CA LEU A 67 6.12 -6.18 -0.70
C LEU A 67 7.04 -5.89 -1.88
N LYS A 68 8.36 -5.87 -1.65
CA LYS A 68 9.30 -5.64 -2.74
C LYS A 68 9.14 -6.71 -3.83
N SER A 69 9.02 -7.97 -3.41
CA SER A 69 8.80 -9.06 -4.36
C SER A 69 7.50 -8.90 -5.12
N MET A 70 6.43 -8.53 -4.41
CA MET A 70 5.14 -8.34 -5.06
C MET A 70 5.16 -7.18 -6.06
N ILE A 71 5.80 -6.08 -5.68
CA ILE A 71 5.92 -4.92 -6.57
C ILE A 71 6.60 -5.33 -7.87
N TRP A 72 7.66 -6.09 -7.73
CA TRP A 72 8.41 -6.55 -8.90
C TRP A 72 7.58 -7.50 -9.77
N GLU A 73 6.96 -8.50 -9.13
CA GLU A 73 6.20 -9.51 -9.87
C GLU A 73 4.94 -8.95 -10.52
N LEU A 74 4.24 -8.09 -9.81
CA LEU A 74 2.97 -7.55 -10.28
C LEU A 74 3.13 -6.26 -11.05
N ARG A 75 4.36 -5.75 -11.12
CA ARG A 75 4.67 -4.49 -11.78
C ARG A 75 3.87 -3.33 -11.19
N ALA A 76 3.76 -3.34 -9.87
CA ALA A 76 3.07 -2.27 -9.17
C ALA A 76 3.88 -0.98 -9.26
N THR A 77 3.18 0.14 -9.37
CA THR A 77 3.83 1.44 -9.43
C THR A 77 3.86 2.14 -8.07
N GLY A 78 3.10 1.63 -7.11
CA GLY A 78 3.08 2.21 -5.78
C GLY A 78 2.30 1.36 -4.81
N ILE A 79 2.18 1.86 -3.59
CA ILE A 79 1.36 1.21 -2.56
C ILE A 79 0.42 2.23 -1.94
N VAL A 80 -0.67 1.74 -1.37
CA VAL A 80 -1.60 2.58 -0.61
C VAL A 80 -1.84 1.88 0.72
N CYS A 81 -1.53 2.60 1.81
CA CYS A 81 -1.70 2.06 3.16
C CYS A 81 -3.06 2.43 3.70
N ASP A 82 -3.67 1.52 4.44
CA ASP A 82 -5.03 1.72 4.94
C ASP A 82 -5.12 2.73 6.07
N ASP A 83 -4.04 2.95 6.77
CA ASP A 83 -4.01 3.89 7.89
C ASP A 83 -3.31 5.18 7.48
N GLU A 84 -3.52 6.22 8.27
CA GLU A 84 -2.84 7.48 8.04
C GLU A 84 -1.38 7.36 8.48
N LEU A 85 -0.47 7.68 7.58
CA LEU A 85 0.96 7.61 7.86
C LEU A 85 1.54 9.01 7.95
N SER A 86 2.55 9.17 8.81
CA SER A 86 3.30 10.42 8.86
C SER A 86 4.13 10.56 7.57
N PRO A 87 4.51 11.79 7.20
CA PRO A 87 5.38 11.97 6.04
C PRO A 87 6.69 11.19 6.15
N ALA A 88 7.22 11.06 7.37
CA ALA A 88 8.45 10.29 7.58
C ALA A 88 8.24 8.81 7.28
N GLN A 89 7.11 8.25 7.73
CA GLN A 89 6.79 6.85 7.45
C GLN A 89 6.63 6.61 5.96
N MET A 90 5.95 7.53 5.27
CA MET A 90 5.75 7.39 3.83
C MET A 90 7.07 7.45 3.09
N LYS A 91 7.94 8.39 3.47
CA LYS A 91 9.24 8.49 2.84
C LYS A 91 10.07 7.25 3.07
N ASN A 92 10.07 6.74 4.32
CA ASN A 92 10.81 5.53 4.63
C ASN A 92 10.33 4.34 3.81
N LEU A 93 9.00 4.21 3.66
CA LEU A 93 8.45 3.14 2.85
C LEU A 93 8.87 3.26 1.39
N GLN A 94 8.81 4.45 0.84
CA GLN A 94 9.24 4.66 -0.55
C GLN A 94 10.70 4.29 -0.74
N ASP A 95 11.55 4.70 0.20
CA ASP A 95 12.97 4.40 0.12
C ASP A 95 13.24 2.90 0.25
N GLU A 96 12.58 2.24 1.23
CA GLU A 96 12.79 0.82 1.46
C GLU A 96 12.25 -0.03 0.33
N LEU A 97 11.13 0.36 -0.25
CA LEU A 97 10.51 -0.40 -1.33
C LEU A 97 11.04 -0.02 -2.70
N GLU A 98 11.82 1.05 -2.77
CA GLU A 98 12.41 1.53 -4.03
C GLU A 98 11.34 1.85 -5.06
N ILE A 99 10.26 2.48 -4.62
CA ILE A 99 9.16 2.90 -5.49
C ILE A 99 9.02 4.41 -5.46
N GLY A 100 8.37 4.95 -6.48
CA GLY A 100 8.20 6.38 -6.59
C GLY A 100 7.02 6.92 -5.79
N ARG A 101 6.11 6.06 -5.34
CA ARG A 101 4.89 6.53 -4.68
C ARG A 101 4.45 5.62 -3.57
N ALA A 102 4.19 6.22 -2.42
CA ALA A 102 3.45 5.59 -1.34
C ALA A 102 2.37 6.59 -0.93
N SER A 103 1.20 6.10 -0.65
CA SER A 103 0.08 6.95 -0.28
C SER A 103 -0.67 6.32 0.88
N CYS A 104 -1.58 7.05 1.49
CA CYS A 104 -2.42 6.51 2.54
C CYS A 104 -3.87 6.83 2.22
N ARG A 105 -4.78 6.20 2.98
CA ARG A 105 -6.20 6.28 2.71
C ARG A 105 -6.71 7.71 2.54
N GLU A 106 -6.21 8.63 3.36
CA GLU A 106 -6.68 10.01 3.31
C GLU A 106 -6.26 10.77 2.07
N ARG A 107 -5.27 10.26 1.35
CA ARG A 107 -4.74 10.96 0.18
C ARG A 107 -5.18 10.36 -1.14
N VAL A 108 -6.06 9.41 -1.08
CA VAL A 108 -6.60 8.77 -2.28
C VAL A 108 -7.75 9.56 -2.89
#